data_10399023575c737bfe864134c6f3fa8b
#
_entry.id   10399023575c737bfe864134c6f3fa8b
#
_cell.length_a   1.000
_cell.length_b   1.000
_cell.length_c   1.000
_cell.angle_alpha   90.00
_cell.angle_beta   90.00
_cell.angle_gamma   90.00
#
_symmetry.space_group_name_H-M   'P 1'
#
loop_
_entity.id
_entity.type
_entity.pdbx_description
1 polymer ?
#
loop_
_entity_poly.entity_id
_entity_poly.type
_entity_poly.pdbx_seq_one_letter_code
_entity_poly.pdbx_strand_id
1 'polypeptide(L)'
;MELSHQLIPQLKHLRLSGILETLEHRQQEAIQQKWSYTDFLQRLLEDEVERRGQKQLALRLRRAGLNSTKTLETFDFDFNPSINRQQLVHLAESEYVRQHRNVILCGPTGTGKSHLGQALAQEACRKGFQALFIPVDKLLKHLHGGRADDSWDRRLQTYLRPDVLILDDFGLKPLTPPAPEDLYDLINERYEQGSIILTSNRAPAEWPELFGDPL
;
A
#
# COMPACT_ATOMS: atom_id res chain seq x y z
N MET A 1 -27.22 33.03 -11.45
CA MET A 1 -27.92 31.91 -10.78
C MET A 1 -28.47 30.84 -11.74
N GLU A 2 -28.97 31.18 -12.93
CA GLU A 2 -29.53 30.18 -13.88
C GLU A 2 -28.48 29.25 -14.52
N LEU A 3 -27.25 29.71 -14.77
CA LEU A 3 -26.18 28.91 -15.37
C LEU A 3 -25.73 27.72 -14.50
N SER A 4 -25.79 27.85 -13.18
CA SER A 4 -25.45 26.78 -12.24
C SER A 4 -26.44 25.62 -12.33
N HIS A 5 -27.74 25.90 -12.55
CA HIS A 5 -28.76 24.87 -12.68
C HIS A 5 -28.60 23.97 -13.94
N GLN A 6 -28.07 24.52 -15.02
CA GLN A 6 -27.82 23.75 -16.26
C GLN A 6 -26.49 22.99 -16.21
N LEU A 7 -25.49 23.56 -15.54
CA LEU A 7 -24.15 22.97 -15.46
C LEU A 7 -24.06 21.79 -14.48
N ILE A 8 -24.76 21.87 -13.35
CA ILE A 8 -24.76 20.82 -12.32
C ILE A 8 -25.11 19.43 -12.84
N PRO A 9 -26.19 19.24 -13.64
CA PRO A 9 -26.51 17.96 -14.22
C PRO A 9 -25.43 17.42 -15.14
N GLN A 10 -24.79 18.29 -15.93
CA GLN A 10 -23.71 17.91 -16.85
C GLN A 10 -22.45 17.48 -16.07
N LEU A 11 -22.04 18.24 -15.04
CA LEU A 11 -20.91 17.87 -14.19
C LEU A 11 -21.15 16.54 -13.48
N LYS A 12 -22.37 16.29 -13.00
CA LYS A 12 -22.73 14.98 -12.44
C LYS A 12 -22.67 13.86 -13.45
N HIS A 13 -23.19 14.06 -14.65
CA HIS A 13 -23.15 13.08 -15.74
C HIS A 13 -21.70 12.73 -16.14
N LEU A 14 -20.84 13.74 -16.24
CA LEU A 14 -19.42 13.57 -16.53
C LEU A 14 -18.58 13.11 -15.31
N ARG A 15 -19.21 12.98 -14.16
CA ARG A 15 -18.56 12.58 -12.88
C ARG A 15 -17.43 13.54 -12.47
N LEU A 16 -17.59 14.83 -12.74
CA LEU A 16 -16.66 15.89 -12.37
C LEU A 16 -17.02 16.45 -10.97
N SER A 17 -16.84 15.61 -9.97
CA SER A 17 -17.29 15.90 -8.60
C SER A 17 -16.39 16.91 -7.87
N GLY A 18 -15.09 17.00 -8.23
CA GLY A 18 -14.19 18.02 -7.72
C GLY A 18 -14.61 19.41 -8.16
N ILE A 19 -14.86 19.57 -9.47
CA ILE A 19 -15.38 20.81 -10.03
C ILE A 19 -16.72 21.17 -9.38
N LEU A 20 -17.62 20.20 -9.25
CA LEU A 20 -18.95 20.43 -8.67
C LEU A 20 -18.89 21.00 -7.24
N GLU A 21 -17.93 20.55 -6.42
CA GLU A 21 -17.77 20.99 -5.04
C GLU A 21 -17.15 22.38 -4.92
N THR A 22 -16.26 22.74 -5.83
CA THR A 22 -15.47 23.98 -5.73
C THR A 22 -15.99 25.10 -6.64
N LEU A 23 -16.90 24.80 -7.58
CA LEU A 23 -17.35 25.72 -8.63
C LEU A 23 -17.77 27.09 -8.11
N GLU A 24 -18.64 27.15 -7.11
CA GLU A 24 -19.15 28.42 -6.57
C GLU A 24 -18.04 29.24 -5.89
N HIS A 25 -17.17 28.57 -5.13
CA HIS A 25 -16.03 29.20 -4.49
C HIS A 25 -15.05 29.77 -5.52
N ARG A 26 -14.69 28.96 -6.53
CA ARG A 26 -13.79 29.37 -7.62
C ARG A 26 -14.37 30.50 -8.47
N GLN A 27 -15.69 30.55 -8.67
CA GLN A 27 -16.34 31.69 -9.34
C GLN A 27 -16.17 33.01 -8.55
N GLN A 28 -16.35 32.96 -7.24
CA GLN A 28 -16.15 34.13 -6.39
C GLN A 28 -14.70 34.62 -6.40
N GLU A 29 -13.74 33.70 -6.29
CA GLU A 29 -12.31 34.01 -6.38
C GLU A 29 -11.95 34.62 -7.75
N ALA A 30 -12.45 34.04 -8.85
CA ALA A 30 -12.20 34.53 -10.19
C ALA A 30 -12.68 35.97 -10.41
N ILE A 31 -13.86 36.32 -9.85
CA ILE A 31 -14.39 37.69 -9.92
C ILE A 31 -13.52 38.65 -9.10
N GLN A 32 -13.16 38.27 -7.88
CA GLN A 32 -12.35 39.11 -6.99
C GLN A 32 -10.95 39.37 -7.53
N GLN A 33 -10.30 38.32 -8.07
CA GLN A 33 -8.92 38.35 -8.52
C GLN A 33 -8.80 38.67 -10.01
N LYS A 34 -9.93 38.86 -10.72
CA LYS A 34 -10.00 39.14 -12.17
C LYS A 34 -9.24 38.10 -12.99
N TRP A 35 -9.46 36.83 -12.72
CA TRP A 35 -8.81 35.74 -13.47
C TRP A 35 -9.25 35.74 -14.94
N SER A 36 -8.37 35.30 -15.82
CA SER A 36 -8.76 34.95 -17.18
C SER A 36 -9.65 33.70 -17.19
N TYR A 37 -10.41 33.52 -18.27
CA TYR A 37 -11.22 32.30 -18.45
C TYR A 37 -10.36 31.03 -18.43
N THR A 38 -9.14 31.10 -18.93
CA THR A 38 -8.17 29.99 -18.94
C THR A 38 -7.72 29.65 -17.54
N ASP A 39 -7.36 30.66 -16.73
CA ASP A 39 -6.95 30.46 -15.32
C ASP A 39 -8.07 29.84 -14.49
N PHE A 40 -9.31 30.33 -14.69
CA PHE A 40 -10.49 29.78 -14.01
C PHE A 40 -10.69 28.29 -14.37
N LEU A 41 -10.64 27.95 -15.66
CA LEU A 41 -10.78 26.57 -16.11
C LEU A 41 -9.65 25.69 -15.58
N GLN A 42 -8.41 26.17 -15.58
CA GLN A 42 -7.25 25.44 -15.07
C GLN A 42 -7.44 25.09 -13.58
N ARG A 43 -7.87 26.06 -12.75
CA ARG A 43 -8.14 25.83 -11.33
C ARG A 43 -9.21 24.77 -11.08
N LEU A 44 -10.29 24.80 -11.85
CA LEU A 44 -11.35 23.78 -11.75
C LEU A 44 -10.85 22.38 -12.13
N LEU A 45 -10.02 22.29 -13.15
CA LEU A 45 -9.41 21.01 -13.56
C LEU A 45 -8.42 20.51 -12.51
N GLU A 46 -7.62 21.39 -11.90
CA GLU A 46 -6.73 21.05 -10.80
C GLU A 46 -7.50 20.46 -9.62
N ASP A 47 -8.60 21.09 -9.21
CA ASP A 47 -9.48 20.61 -8.13
C ASP A 47 -10.05 19.21 -8.44
N GLU A 48 -10.44 18.95 -9.70
CA GLU A 48 -10.93 17.62 -10.10
C GLU A 48 -9.82 16.56 -10.07
N VAL A 49 -8.64 16.89 -10.57
CA VAL A 49 -7.47 15.99 -10.57
C VAL A 49 -7.06 15.64 -9.15
N GLU A 50 -6.98 16.65 -8.27
CA GLU A 50 -6.65 16.45 -6.86
C GLU A 50 -7.67 15.54 -6.17
N ARG A 51 -8.96 15.82 -6.34
CA ARG A 51 -10.02 15.00 -5.76
C ARG A 51 -9.98 13.56 -6.24
N ARG A 52 -9.76 13.34 -7.53
CA ARG A 52 -9.59 11.97 -8.08
C ARG A 52 -8.38 11.28 -7.47
N GLY A 53 -7.27 11.98 -7.35
CA GLY A 53 -6.06 11.48 -6.72
C GLY A 53 -6.30 11.04 -5.27
N GLN A 54 -6.94 11.89 -4.48
CA GLN A 54 -7.30 11.59 -3.08
C GLN A 54 -8.24 10.39 -2.97
N LYS A 55 -9.27 10.31 -3.81
CA LYS A 55 -10.19 9.17 -3.84
C LYS A 55 -9.49 7.86 -4.22
N GLN A 56 -8.61 7.89 -5.20
CA GLN A 56 -7.83 6.72 -5.60
C GLN A 56 -6.88 6.28 -4.50
N LEU A 57 -6.20 7.22 -3.84
CA LEU A 57 -5.34 6.93 -2.69
C LEU A 57 -6.13 6.28 -1.55
N ALA A 58 -7.27 6.85 -1.17
CA ALA A 58 -8.14 6.29 -0.13
C ALA A 58 -8.57 4.85 -0.46
N LEU A 59 -8.91 4.56 -1.73
CA LEU A 59 -9.25 3.21 -2.18
C LEU A 59 -8.05 2.26 -2.11
N ARG A 60 -6.83 2.70 -2.50
CA ARG A 60 -5.61 1.88 -2.40
C ARG A 60 -5.31 1.54 -0.94
N LEU A 61 -5.30 2.53 -0.05
CA LEU A 61 -5.06 2.33 1.38
C LEU A 61 -6.08 1.37 2.02
N ARG A 62 -7.36 1.53 1.69
CA ARG A 62 -8.42 0.63 2.17
C ARG A 62 -8.22 -0.81 1.69
N ARG A 63 -7.88 -1.01 0.41
CA ARG A 63 -7.65 -2.33 -0.16
C ARG A 63 -6.39 -2.99 0.38
N ALA A 64 -5.39 -2.18 0.71
CA ALA A 64 -4.14 -2.66 1.30
C ALA A 64 -4.29 -3.23 2.71
N GLY A 65 -5.40 -2.98 3.40
CA GLY A 65 -5.62 -3.46 4.78
C GLY A 65 -4.69 -2.82 5.80
N LEU A 66 -4.20 -1.60 5.51
CA LEU A 66 -3.24 -0.89 6.36
C LEU A 66 -3.94 -0.14 7.50
N ASN A 67 -3.26 -0.07 8.66
CA ASN A 67 -3.69 0.81 9.74
C ASN A 67 -3.26 2.25 9.41
N SER A 68 -4.22 3.15 9.29
CA SER A 68 -3.99 4.55 8.91
C SER A 68 -3.11 5.33 9.88
N THR A 69 -2.97 4.89 11.12
CA THR A 69 -2.13 5.54 12.13
C THR A 69 -0.66 5.14 12.07
N LYS A 70 -0.31 4.07 11.33
CA LYS A 70 1.07 3.58 11.20
C LYS A 70 1.75 4.19 9.99
N THR A 71 2.14 5.44 10.11
CA THR A 71 2.85 6.20 9.06
C THR A 71 4.30 6.47 9.46
N LEU A 72 5.14 6.94 8.53
CA LEU A 72 6.52 7.35 8.85
C LEU A 72 6.53 8.59 9.73
N GLU A 73 5.55 9.48 9.57
CA GLU A 73 5.41 10.70 10.36
C GLU A 73 5.07 10.42 11.83
N THR A 74 4.34 9.31 12.10
CA THR A 74 3.96 8.90 13.47
C THR A 74 4.95 7.93 14.09
N PHE A 75 5.98 7.52 13.36
CA PHE A 75 6.99 6.61 13.89
C PHE A 75 7.97 7.35 14.79
N ASP A 76 8.11 6.86 16.03
CA ASP A 76 9.07 7.39 16.99
C ASP A 76 10.47 6.80 16.74
N PHE A 77 11.32 7.58 16.09
CA PHE A 77 12.70 7.18 15.82
C PHE A 77 13.60 7.20 17.06
N ASP A 78 13.24 7.98 18.08
CA ASP A 78 14.02 8.08 19.31
C ASP A 78 13.86 6.85 20.19
N PHE A 79 12.74 6.11 20.03
CA PHE A 79 12.49 4.84 20.70
C PHE A 79 13.52 3.76 20.32
N ASN A 80 14.00 3.75 19.08
CA ASN A 80 15.00 2.77 18.63
C ASN A 80 16.10 3.44 17.77
N PRO A 81 17.16 3.96 18.41
CA PRO A 81 18.25 4.66 17.70
C PRO A 81 19.06 3.78 16.73
N SER A 82 18.92 2.45 16.80
CA SER A 82 19.59 1.54 15.85
C SER A 82 18.99 1.57 14.44
N ILE A 83 17.80 2.17 14.28
CA ILE A 83 17.12 2.27 13.00
C ILE A 83 17.78 3.39 12.16
N ASN A 84 18.27 3.01 10.99
CA ASN A 84 18.85 3.99 10.06
C ASN A 84 17.75 4.80 9.38
N ARG A 85 17.51 6.02 9.89
CA ARG A 85 16.49 6.93 9.36
C ARG A 85 16.71 7.28 7.87
N GLN A 86 17.95 7.47 7.44
CA GLN A 86 18.26 7.81 6.04
C GLN A 86 17.88 6.66 5.11
N GLN A 87 18.12 5.42 5.52
CA GLN A 87 17.72 4.23 4.76
C GLN A 87 16.20 4.14 4.63
N LEU A 88 15.46 4.44 5.69
CA LEU A 88 13.99 4.44 5.66
C LEU A 88 13.44 5.55 4.76
N VAL A 89 14.02 6.74 4.79
CA VAL A 89 13.66 7.84 3.87
C VAL A 89 13.90 7.41 2.41
N HIS A 90 15.01 6.75 2.14
CA HIS A 90 15.29 6.22 0.79
C HIS A 90 14.29 5.12 0.39
N LEU A 91 13.95 4.21 1.29
CA LEU A 91 12.91 3.20 1.03
C LEU A 91 11.53 3.83 0.82
N ALA A 92 11.22 4.94 1.51
CA ALA A 92 9.97 5.69 1.32
C ALA A 92 9.83 6.26 -0.10
N GLU A 93 10.91 6.41 -0.87
CA GLU A 93 10.85 6.77 -2.29
C GLU A 93 10.25 5.66 -3.16
N SER A 94 10.09 4.46 -2.61
CA SER A 94 9.47 3.28 -3.25
C SER A 94 10.15 2.82 -4.54
N GLU A 95 11.45 3.14 -4.68
CA GLU A 95 12.21 2.71 -5.84
C GLU A 95 12.38 1.17 -5.86
N TYR A 96 12.46 0.54 -4.68
CA TYR A 96 12.47 -0.90 -4.54
C TYR A 96 11.24 -1.57 -5.19
N VAL A 97 10.06 -0.89 -5.19
CA VAL A 97 8.85 -1.41 -5.84
C VAL A 97 9.00 -1.38 -7.36
N ARG A 98 9.53 -0.28 -7.93
CA ARG A 98 9.78 -0.19 -9.38
C ARG A 98 10.78 -1.22 -9.88
N GLN A 99 11.76 -1.55 -9.02
CA GLN A 99 12.83 -2.51 -9.33
C GLN A 99 12.50 -3.95 -8.92
N HIS A 100 11.28 -4.21 -8.43
CA HIS A 100 10.83 -5.51 -7.92
C HIS A 100 11.79 -6.12 -6.87
N ARG A 101 12.40 -5.24 -6.04
CA ARG A 101 13.30 -5.66 -4.96
C ARG A 101 12.53 -5.89 -3.67
N ASN A 102 13.02 -6.84 -2.88
CA ASN A 102 12.44 -7.17 -1.58
C ASN A 102 13.11 -6.39 -0.46
N VAL A 103 12.35 -6.12 0.61
CA VAL A 103 12.82 -5.47 1.83
C VAL A 103 12.58 -6.41 3.01
N ILE A 104 13.59 -6.64 3.82
CA ILE A 104 13.50 -7.49 5.01
C ILE A 104 13.76 -6.63 6.24
N LEU A 105 12.80 -6.63 7.18
CA LEU A 105 12.86 -5.94 8.45
C LEU A 105 13.00 -6.97 9.57
N CYS A 106 14.21 -7.21 10.03
CA CYS A 106 14.51 -8.16 11.09
C CYS A 106 14.88 -7.45 12.41
N GLY A 107 14.53 -8.06 13.53
CA GLY A 107 14.90 -7.58 14.86
C GLY A 107 13.95 -8.06 15.96
N PRO A 108 14.26 -7.80 17.24
CA PRO A 108 13.45 -8.23 18.37
C PRO A 108 12.00 -7.75 18.32
N THR A 109 11.11 -8.44 19.02
CA THR A 109 9.71 -8.02 19.18
C THR A 109 9.63 -6.63 19.83
N GLY A 110 8.66 -5.81 19.39
CA GLY A 110 8.45 -4.47 19.93
C GLY A 110 9.31 -3.36 19.29
N THR A 111 10.22 -3.65 18.36
CA THR A 111 11.11 -2.66 17.72
C THR A 111 10.46 -1.85 16.60
N GLY A 112 9.15 -2.00 16.36
CA GLY A 112 8.43 -1.20 15.35
C GLY A 112 8.43 -1.75 13.94
N LYS A 113 8.91 -2.99 13.67
CA LYS A 113 8.97 -3.59 12.33
C LYS A 113 7.65 -3.56 11.56
N SER A 114 6.57 -4.03 12.19
CA SER A 114 5.23 -4.03 11.59
C SER A 114 4.68 -2.62 11.35
N HIS A 115 5.09 -1.63 12.18
CA HIS A 115 4.79 -0.23 11.92
C HIS A 115 5.52 0.25 10.66
N LEU A 116 6.83 0.03 10.59
CA LEU A 116 7.67 0.44 9.46
C LEU A 116 7.23 -0.24 8.16
N GLY A 117 6.93 -1.55 8.19
CA GLY A 117 6.41 -2.26 7.02
C GLY A 117 5.11 -1.64 6.49
N GLN A 118 4.18 -1.29 7.38
CA GLN A 118 2.93 -0.63 7.01
C GLN A 118 3.15 0.81 6.54
N ALA A 119 4.06 1.55 7.18
CA ALA A 119 4.40 2.91 6.79
C ALA A 119 5.01 2.97 5.38
N LEU A 120 5.95 2.07 5.06
CA LEU A 120 6.51 1.95 3.71
C LEU A 120 5.45 1.56 2.67
N ALA A 121 4.50 0.69 3.02
CA ALA A 121 3.38 0.34 2.15
C ALA A 121 2.44 1.53 1.92
N GLN A 122 2.22 2.39 2.92
CA GLN A 122 1.45 3.63 2.76
C GLN A 122 2.15 4.58 1.78
N GLU A 123 3.49 4.75 1.88
CA GLU A 123 4.26 5.54 0.92
C GLU A 123 4.16 5.00 -0.50
N ALA A 124 4.23 3.67 -0.68
CA ALA A 124 4.00 3.05 -1.98
C ALA A 124 2.59 3.38 -2.52
N CYS A 125 1.55 3.31 -1.69
CA CYS A 125 0.19 3.69 -2.06
C CYS A 125 0.06 5.16 -2.46
N ARG A 126 0.75 6.09 -1.76
CA ARG A 126 0.80 7.51 -2.10
C ARG A 126 1.41 7.74 -3.48
N LYS A 127 2.40 6.92 -3.86
CA LYS A 127 3.06 6.95 -5.18
C LYS A 127 2.33 6.19 -6.29
N GLY A 128 1.16 5.66 -5.99
CA GLY A 128 0.28 5.04 -6.99
C GLY A 128 0.31 3.52 -7.03
N PHE A 129 1.23 2.87 -6.29
CA PHE A 129 1.34 1.42 -6.23
C PHE A 129 0.20 0.77 -5.44
N GLN A 130 -0.12 -0.47 -5.77
CA GLN A 130 -1.05 -1.29 -5.00
C GLN A 130 -0.28 -2.08 -3.95
N ALA A 131 -0.70 -1.97 -2.69
CA ALA A 131 -0.13 -2.72 -1.59
C ALA A 131 -1.15 -3.69 -0.99
N LEU A 132 -0.66 -4.75 -0.34
CA LEU A 132 -1.47 -5.63 0.49
C LEU A 132 -0.67 -6.02 1.73
N PHE A 133 -1.25 -5.77 2.90
CA PHE A 133 -0.70 -6.16 4.19
C PHE A 133 -1.41 -7.41 4.71
N ILE A 134 -0.65 -8.42 5.10
CA ILE A 134 -1.18 -9.64 5.70
C ILE A 134 -0.15 -10.29 6.64
N PRO A 135 -0.56 -10.73 7.84
CA PRO A 135 0.23 -11.63 8.65
C PRO A 135 0.44 -12.98 7.93
N VAL A 136 1.66 -13.53 8.00
CA VAL A 136 2.02 -14.77 7.29
C VAL A 136 1.12 -15.93 7.67
N ASP A 137 0.75 -16.06 8.94
CA ASP A 137 -0.13 -17.15 9.40
C ASP A 137 -1.53 -17.09 8.77
N LYS A 138 -2.06 -15.87 8.54
CA LYS A 138 -3.37 -15.69 7.87
C LYS A 138 -3.29 -16.00 6.39
N LEU A 139 -2.22 -15.58 5.72
CA LEU A 139 -1.96 -15.91 4.32
C LEU A 139 -1.92 -17.42 4.13
N LEU A 140 -1.09 -18.12 4.91
CA LEU A 140 -0.94 -19.57 4.80
C LEU A 140 -2.24 -20.32 5.08
N LYS A 141 -3.00 -19.91 6.10
CA LYS A 141 -4.34 -20.46 6.35
C LYS A 141 -5.31 -20.24 5.18
N HIS A 142 -5.24 -19.07 4.55
CA HIS A 142 -6.09 -18.76 3.40
C HIS A 142 -5.72 -19.62 2.18
N LEU A 143 -4.43 -19.80 1.88
CA LEU A 143 -3.96 -20.68 0.79
C LEU A 143 -4.32 -22.13 1.08
N HIS A 144 -4.01 -22.63 2.29
CA HIS A 144 -4.33 -23.99 2.70
C HIS A 144 -5.82 -24.33 2.54
N GLY A 145 -6.71 -23.41 2.93
CA GLY A 145 -8.16 -23.59 2.71
C GLY A 145 -8.53 -23.73 1.23
N GLY A 146 -7.73 -23.18 0.31
CA GLY A 146 -7.95 -23.30 -1.13
C GLY A 146 -7.66 -24.69 -1.69
N ARG A 147 -6.85 -25.49 -1.00
CA ARG A 147 -6.56 -26.89 -1.40
C ARG A 147 -7.77 -27.81 -1.17
N ALA A 148 -8.66 -27.45 -0.24
CA ALA A 148 -9.86 -28.23 0.08
C ALA A 148 -11.02 -28.01 -0.92
N ASP A 149 -11.07 -26.86 -1.59
CA ASP A 149 -12.15 -26.45 -2.49
C ASP A 149 -11.68 -26.10 -3.92
N ASP A 150 -10.49 -26.55 -4.32
CA ASP A 150 -9.83 -26.32 -5.62
C ASP A 150 -9.74 -24.82 -6.00
N SER A 151 -9.73 -23.94 -5.00
CA SER A 151 -9.61 -22.48 -5.22
C SER A 151 -8.21 -21.94 -4.95
N TRP A 152 -7.21 -22.77 -4.77
CA TRP A 152 -5.86 -22.38 -4.38
C TRP A 152 -5.24 -21.36 -5.35
N ASP A 153 -5.27 -21.61 -6.65
CA ASP A 153 -4.74 -20.70 -7.68
C ASP A 153 -5.44 -19.34 -7.63
N ARG A 154 -6.76 -19.31 -7.48
CA ARG A 154 -7.51 -18.07 -7.37
C ARG A 154 -7.16 -17.29 -6.11
N ARG A 155 -6.88 -17.98 -4.99
CA ARG A 155 -6.46 -17.36 -3.74
C ARG A 155 -5.04 -16.85 -3.85
N LEU A 156 -4.13 -17.60 -4.48
CA LEU A 156 -2.76 -17.17 -4.75
C LEU A 156 -2.74 -15.86 -5.56
N GLN A 157 -3.57 -15.77 -6.60
CA GLN A 157 -3.69 -14.55 -7.41
C GLN A 157 -4.02 -13.29 -6.60
N THR A 158 -4.68 -13.41 -5.45
CA THR A 158 -4.93 -12.28 -4.55
C THR A 158 -3.62 -11.69 -4.02
N TYR A 159 -2.61 -12.51 -3.83
CA TYR A 159 -1.30 -12.13 -3.30
C TYR A 159 -0.27 -11.80 -4.39
N LEU A 160 -0.54 -12.20 -5.63
CA LEU A 160 0.32 -11.89 -6.78
C LEU A 160 0.02 -10.53 -7.41
N ARG A 161 -1.24 -10.07 -7.36
CA ARG A 161 -1.68 -8.81 -7.99
C ARG A 161 -1.08 -7.52 -7.43
N PRO A 162 -0.87 -7.38 -6.10
CA PRO A 162 -0.32 -6.14 -5.55
C PRO A 162 1.13 -5.93 -6.00
N ASP A 163 1.51 -4.67 -6.28
CA ASP A 163 2.88 -4.30 -6.61
C ASP A 163 3.82 -4.59 -5.43
N VAL A 164 3.32 -4.39 -4.18
CA VAL A 164 4.05 -4.72 -2.95
C VAL A 164 3.19 -5.52 -1.98
N LEU A 165 3.69 -6.68 -1.56
CA LEU A 165 3.08 -7.55 -0.57
C LEU A 165 3.84 -7.44 0.75
N ILE A 166 3.14 -7.08 1.84
CA ILE A 166 3.72 -7.00 3.18
C ILE A 166 3.36 -8.28 3.92
N LEU A 167 4.37 -9.11 4.16
CA LEU A 167 4.31 -10.36 4.94
C LEU A 167 4.76 -10.06 6.36
N ASP A 168 3.80 -9.91 7.28
CA ASP A 168 4.08 -9.54 8.65
C ASP A 168 4.21 -10.78 9.55
N ASP A 169 5.09 -10.68 10.55
CA ASP A 169 5.31 -11.69 11.57
C ASP A 169 5.80 -13.06 11.04
N PHE A 170 6.69 -13.04 10.04
CA PHE A 170 7.32 -14.27 9.56
C PHE A 170 8.20 -14.92 10.63
N GLY A 171 8.06 -16.24 10.77
CA GLY A 171 8.89 -17.04 11.68
C GLY A 171 8.47 -17.01 13.14
N LEU A 172 7.28 -16.49 13.48
CA LEU A 172 6.74 -16.61 14.84
C LEU A 172 6.47 -18.07 15.25
N LYS A 173 6.18 -18.93 14.30
CA LYS A 173 5.92 -20.35 14.49
C LYS A 173 6.66 -21.17 13.43
N PRO A 174 7.07 -22.41 13.75
CA PRO A 174 7.53 -23.34 12.73
C PRO A 174 6.48 -23.54 11.63
N LEU A 175 6.94 -23.69 10.40
CA LEU A 175 6.08 -24.00 9.28
C LEU A 175 5.87 -25.51 9.18
N THR A 176 4.65 -25.94 9.08
CA THR A 176 4.29 -27.34 8.90
C THR A 176 3.70 -27.55 7.49
N PRO A 177 3.95 -28.71 6.83
CA PRO A 177 3.40 -28.99 5.52
C PRO A 177 1.87 -28.75 5.49
N PRO A 178 1.32 -28.15 4.38
CA PRO A 178 1.99 -27.75 3.17
C PRO A 178 2.48 -26.28 3.16
N ALA A 179 2.55 -25.60 4.31
CA ALA A 179 2.87 -24.17 4.41
C ALA A 179 4.23 -23.78 3.78
N PRO A 180 5.33 -24.57 3.92
CA PRO A 180 6.59 -24.28 3.22
C PRO A 180 6.42 -24.23 1.71
N GLU A 181 5.70 -25.18 1.13
CA GLU A 181 5.43 -25.26 -0.31
C GLU A 181 4.60 -24.06 -0.78
N ASP A 182 3.50 -23.73 -0.08
CA ASP A 182 2.64 -22.60 -0.39
C ASP A 182 3.44 -21.28 -0.36
N LEU A 183 4.36 -21.14 0.59
CA LEU A 183 5.21 -19.94 0.70
C LEU A 183 6.26 -19.91 -0.42
N TYR A 184 6.86 -21.04 -0.75
CA TYR A 184 7.81 -21.16 -1.85
C TYR A 184 7.17 -20.76 -3.17
N ASP A 185 6.00 -21.31 -3.49
CA ASP A 185 5.26 -21.02 -4.71
C ASP A 185 4.91 -19.53 -4.80
N LEU A 186 4.44 -18.92 -3.70
CA LEU A 186 4.16 -17.49 -3.64
C LEU A 186 5.40 -16.64 -3.92
N ILE A 187 6.54 -16.96 -3.30
CA ILE A 187 7.78 -16.19 -3.47
C ILE A 187 8.31 -16.37 -4.89
N ASN A 188 8.29 -17.60 -5.42
CA ASN A 188 8.74 -17.90 -6.76
C ASN A 188 7.92 -17.18 -7.84
N GLU A 189 6.59 -17.18 -7.73
CA GLU A 189 5.71 -16.47 -8.66
C GLU A 189 5.87 -14.93 -8.56
N ARG A 190 6.28 -14.39 -7.41
CA ARG A 190 6.54 -12.97 -7.23
C ARG A 190 7.97 -12.56 -7.61
N TYR A 191 8.86 -13.51 -7.84
CA TYR A 191 10.24 -13.22 -8.19
C TYR A 191 10.31 -12.35 -9.46
N GLU A 192 10.96 -11.20 -9.38
CA GLU A 192 11.06 -10.19 -10.45
C GLU A 192 9.72 -9.65 -11.01
N GLN A 193 8.58 -9.98 -10.38
CA GLN A 193 7.25 -9.50 -10.79
C GLN A 193 6.65 -8.52 -9.79
N GLY A 194 7.07 -8.57 -8.53
CA GLY A 194 6.57 -7.68 -7.49
C GLY A 194 7.40 -7.74 -6.23
N SER A 195 7.36 -6.69 -5.44
CA SER A 195 8.14 -6.58 -4.21
C SER A 195 7.47 -7.22 -3.02
N ILE A 196 8.28 -7.71 -2.09
CA ILE A 196 7.84 -8.20 -0.79
C ILE A 196 8.51 -7.34 0.29
N ILE A 197 7.75 -6.87 1.28
CA ILE A 197 8.27 -6.39 2.56
C ILE A 197 8.00 -7.50 3.58
N LEU A 198 9.03 -8.09 4.13
CA LEU A 198 8.92 -9.15 5.12
C LEU A 198 9.35 -8.61 6.48
N THR A 199 8.53 -8.81 7.51
CA THR A 199 8.95 -8.53 8.89
C THR A 199 9.18 -9.84 9.65
N SER A 200 10.27 -9.93 10.39
CA SER A 200 10.60 -11.11 11.18
C SER A 200 11.24 -10.73 12.52
N ASN A 201 10.93 -11.49 13.56
CA ASN A 201 11.62 -11.41 14.84
C ASN A 201 12.87 -12.31 14.91
N ARG A 202 13.10 -13.12 13.88
CA ARG A 202 14.27 -14.01 13.71
C ARG A 202 15.24 -13.43 12.71
N ALA A 203 16.52 -13.66 12.92
CA ALA A 203 17.54 -13.36 11.93
C ALA A 203 17.42 -14.33 10.72
N PRO A 204 17.79 -13.93 9.49
CA PRO A 204 17.74 -14.82 8.34
C PRO A 204 18.51 -16.15 8.52
N ALA A 205 19.59 -16.14 9.31
CA ALA A 205 20.37 -17.34 9.65
C ALA A 205 19.57 -18.39 10.45
N GLU A 206 18.50 -17.99 11.12
CA GLU A 206 17.63 -18.88 11.93
C GLU A 206 16.44 -19.42 11.11
N TRP A 207 16.25 -18.95 9.88
CA TRP A 207 15.10 -19.35 9.06
C TRP A 207 15.09 -20.81 8.63
N PRO A 208 16.24 -21.49 8.34
CA PRO A 208 16.23 -22.92 8.01
C PRO A 208 15.52 -23.78 9.05
N GLU A 209 15.64 -23.44 10.35
CA GLU A 209 14.94 -24.16 11.42
C GLU A 209 13.40 -24.08 11.32
N LEU A 210 12.87 -23.04 10.65
CA LEU A 210 11.43 -22.86 10.51
C LEU A 210 10.81 -23.86 9.51
N PHE A 211 11.62 -24.37 8.59
CA PHE A 211 11.18 -25.29 7.54
C PHE A 211 11.32 -26.77 7.94
N GLY A 212 11.82 -27.05 9.14
CA GLY A 212 11.91 -28.42 9.68
C GLY A 212 13.01 -29.29 9.07
N ASP A 213 13.83 -28.73 8.19
CA ASP A 213 14.98 -29.41 7.60
C ASP A 213 16.23 -28.55 7.82
N PRO A 214 17.10 -28.92 8.78
CA PRO A 214 18.40 -28.28 8.90
C PRO A 214 19.25 -28.73 7.72
N LEU A 215 19.38 -27.90 6.71
CA LEU A 215 20.36 -28.05 5.63
C LEU A 215 21.78 -27.97 6.18
#